data_317cde1387444f304d27102b6ea535e2
#
_entry.id   317cde1387444f304d27102b6ea535e2
#
_cell.length_a   1.000
_cell.length_b   1.000
_cell.length_c   1.000
_cell.angle_alpha   90.00
_cell.angle_beta   90.00
_cell.angle_gamma   90.00
#
_symmetry.space_group_name_H-M   'P 1'
#
loop_
_entity.id
_entity.type
_entity.pdbx_description
1 polymer ?
#
loop_
_entity_poly.entity_id
_entity_poly.type
_entity_poly.pdbx_seq_one_letter_code
_entity_poly.pdbx_strand_id
1 'polypeptide(L)'
;MTETSQTSLRTELRMARGALSGLRHDLITDAFAFRPMAPLREGHALLALVPRRLRGYGRWLPHAALTAFTFFLMFVSLESQGGPGGLALALLIAVPLLTTMFRPIGAWWLSVGATVLTGVFTVESWSSTYPWTDTGFVAHLTVLAVVAARTRARVAAEMWLLTAALALVFQPLSGMYGSDPFIMIFLSAVVLSVVSAVRGLRQSRQEVAAQVAVTEVERTRRTLLEERTTIARELHDVVAHHMSVIAIQAEAAPYRVENPPEELTKSFSIIRENAVIALTELRRVLGVVRAEDYQAPDAPQPTLADLDRLVANVREAGLDVERTVTGAVRELPQGVELSAYRIIQEALSNTLRHAPGAAARVEVSYVLGGLGLRVVNGPPRGLVKPSPGAGHGIAGMRERVAMLSGEMTDGPTEDGGYEVSVFIPVPGERA
;
A
#
# COMPACT_ATOMS: atom_id res chain seq x y z
N MET A 1 -17.89 45.00 5.16
CA MET A 1 -16.86 44.70 4.15
C MET A 1 -15.44 44.51 4.73
N THR A 2 -15.24 44.41 6.02
CA THR A 2 -13.90 44.40 6.66
C THR A 2 -13.39 43.05 7.18
N GLU A 3 -14.26 42.11 7.49
CA GLU A 3 -13.81 40.80 8.06
C GLU A 3 -13.33 39.78 7.00
N THR A 4 -13.97 39.76 5.84
CA THR A 4 -13.57 38.89 4.72
C THR A 4 -12.21 39.28 4.14
N SER A 5 -11.90 40.58 4.12
CA SER A 5 -10.62 41.11 3.64
C SER A 5 -9.45 40.76 4.60
N GLN A 6 -9.69 40.77 5.91
CA GLN A 6 -8.64 40.37 6.90
C GLN A 6 -8.36 38.88 6.91
N THR A 7 -9.36 38.04 6.63
CA THR A 7 -9.19 36.58 6.57
C THR A 7 -8.43 36.18 5.32
N SER A 8 -8.68 36.83 4.17
CA SER A 8 -7.91 36.59 2.93
C SER A 8 -6.44 37.00 3.08
N LEU A 9 -6.18 38.19 3.65
CA LEU A 9 -4.82 38.67 3.92
C LEU A 9 -4.03 37.76 4.87
N ARG A 10 -4.67 37.22 5.91
CA ARG A 10 -4.02 36.27 6.84
C ARG A 10 -3.71 34.92 6.17
N THR A 11 -4.55 34.49 5.24
CA THR A 11 -4.33 33.25 4.47
C THR A 11 -3.20 33.44 3.46
N GLU A 12 -3.17 34.56 2.75
CA GLU A 12 -2.10 34.94 1.82
C GLU A 12 -0.73 35.07 2.55
N LEU A 13 -0.70 35.72 3.71
CA LEU A 13 0.51 35.83 4.52
C LEU A 13 1.00 34.47 5.06
N ARG A 14 0.10 33.54 5.40
CA ARG A 14 0.48 32.18 5.79
C ARG A 14 1.04 31.40 4.61
N MET A 15 0.40 31.50 3.44
CA MET A 15 0.90 30.86 2.21
C MET A 15 2.27 31.44 1.81
N ALA A 16 2.44 32.75 1.85
CA ALA A 16 3.72 33.40 1.56
C ALA A 16 4.84 32.99 2.55
N ARG A 17 4.53 32.94 3.86
CA ARG A 17 5.48 32.44 4.86
C ARG A 17 5.82 30.96 4.66
N GLY A 18 4.84 30.13 4.32
CA GLY A 18 5.05 28.73 3.99
C GLY A 18 5.92 28.55 2.75
N ALA A 19 5.71 29.36 1.72
CA ALA A 19 6.52 29.36 0.51
C ALA A 19 7.97 29.81 0.79
N LEU A 20 8.15 30.91 1.55
CA LEU A 20 9.49 31.40 1.93
C LEU A 20 10.24 30.42 2.85
N SER A 21 9.57 29.76 3.79
CA SER A 21 10.20 28.75 4.63
C SER A 21 10.63 27.52 3.84
N GLY A 22 9.80 27.11 2.86
CA GLY A 22 10.14 26.02 1.93
C GLY A 22 11.33 26.37 1.05
N LEU A 23 11.35 27.57 0.45
CA LEU A 23 12.45 28.06 -0.39
C LEU A 23 13.76 28.14 0.42
N ARG A 24 13.70 28.66 1.65
CA ARG A 24 14.86 28.68 2.55
C ARG A 24 15.37 27.27 2.85
N HIS A 25 14.48 26.34 3.13
CA HIS A 25 14.88 24.96 3.43
C HIS A 25 15.47 24.29 2.19
N ASP A 26 14.80 24.38 1.06
CA ASP A 26 15.17 23.70 -0.17
C ASP A 26 16.46 24.27 -0.81
N LEU A 27 16.68 25.59 -0.79
CA LEU A 27 17.79 26.22 -1.48
C LEU A 27 18.96 26.65 -0.59
N ILE A 28 18.74 26.84 0.73
CA ILE A 28 19.78 27.33 1.65
C ILE A 28 20.23 26.26 2.62
N THR A 29 19.31 25.63 3.36
CA THR A 29 19.66 24.66 4.41
C THR A 29 20.34 23.43 3.81
N ASP A 30 19.82 22.92 2.68
CA ASP A 30 20.34 21.74 1.96
C ASP A 30 21.29 22.09 0.79
N ALA A 31 21.66 23.37 0.63
CA ALA A 31 22.42 23.84 -0.51
C ALA A 31 23.71 23.04 -0.75
N PHE A 32 24.43 22.70 0.30
CA PHE A 32 25.70 21.99 0.22
C PHE A 32 25.60 20.52 0.65
N ALA A 33 24.39 19.95 0.74
CA ALA A 33 24.21 18.53 1.02
C ALA A 33 24.94 17.66 -0.03
N PHE A 34 25.70 16.68 0.46
CA PHE A 34 26.43 15.76 -0.41
C PHE A 34 25.45 14.75 -1.03
N ARG A 35 25.20 14.90 -2.30
CA ARG A 35 24.31 14.05 -3.11
C ARG A 35 25.02 13.61 -4.38
N PRO A 36 25.88 12.59 -4.33
CA PRO A 36 26.67 12.19 -5.49
C PRO A 36 25.77 11.71 -6.63
N MET A 37 26.25 11.91 -7.86
CA MET A 37 25.60 11.39 -9.05
C MET A 37 25.71 9.87 -9.08
N ALA A 38 24.59 9.18 -9.18
CA ALA A 38 24.59 7.73 -9.26
C ALA A 38 25.10 7.26 -10.64
N PRO A 39 25.93 6.21 -10.71
CA PRO A 39 26.29 5.57 -11.96
C PRO A 39 25.05 4.93 -12.62
N LEU A 40 25.11 4.66 -13.92
CA LEU A 40 24.02 3.98 -14.63
C LEU A 40 23.76 2.60 -14.04
N ARG A 41 22.47 2.23 -13.91
CA ARG A 41 22.07 0.89 -13.47
C ARG A 41 22.45 -0.16 -14.52
N GLU A 42 22.78 -1.37 -14.11
CA GLU A 42 23.26 -2.44 -15.00
C GLU A 42 22.33 -2.78 -16.17
N GLY A 43 21.02 -2.60 -16.02
CA GLY A 43 20.02 -2.80 -17.08
C GLY A 43 19.75 -1.59 -17.97
N HIS A 44 20.52 -0.50 -17.87
CA HIS A 44 20.22 0.70 -18.63
C HIS A 44 20.49 0.51 -20.13
N ALA A 45 19.55 0.97 -21.00
CA ALA A 45 19.61 0.78 -22.46
C ALA A 45 20.93 1.26 -23.09
N LEU A 46 21.53 2.35 -22.58
CA LEU A 46 22.82 2.85 -23.05
C LEU A 46 23.97 1.85 -22.85
N LEU A 47 23.90 1.00 -21.81
CA LEU A 47 24.92 -0.02 -21.58
C LEU A 47 24.81 -1.20 -22.56
N ALA A 48 23.65 -1.35 -23.22
CA ALA A 48 23.50 -2.35 -24.28
C ALA A 48 24.35 -2.03 -25.51
N LEU A 49 24.63 -0.75 -25.75
CA LEU A 49 25.49 -0.26 -26.83
C LEU A 49 27.00 -0.44 -26.54
N VAL A 50 27.35 -0.69 -25.26
CA VAL A 50 28.73 -0.82 -24.83
C VAL A 50 29.13 -2.30 -24.83
N PRO A 51 30.31 -2.67 -25.40
CA PRO A 51 30.84 -4.03 -25.37
C PRO A 51 30.87 -4.60 -23.96
N ARG A 52 30.54 -5.89 -23.80
CA ARG A 52 30.42 -6.54 -22.46
C ARG A 52 31.63 -6.30 -21.56
N ARG A 53 32.83 -6.28 -22.12
CA ARG A 53 34.11 -6.05 -21.39
C ARG A 53 34.21 -4.64 -20.79
N LEU A 54 33.56 -3.64 -21.39
CA LEU A 54 33.61 -2.24 -20.98
C LEU A 54 32.40 -1.76 -20.23
N ARG A 55 31.37 -2.63 -20.00
CA ARG A 55 30.13 -2.25 -19.31
C ARG A 55 30.34 -1.73 -17.88
N GLY A 56 31.35 -2.27 -17.18
CA GLY A 56 31.72 -1.78 -15.85
C GLY A 56 32.14 -0.30 -15.87
N TYR A 57 32.94 0.09 -16.87
CA TYR A 57 33.31 1.50 -17.08
C TYR A 57 32.16 2.32 -17.67
N GLY A 58 31.33 1.71 -18.54
CA GLY A 58 30.17 2.36 -19.15
C GLY A 58 29.15 2.88 -18.13
N ARG A 59 29.12 2.35 -16.92
CA ARG A 59 28.29 2.88 -15.82
C ARG A 59 28.62 4.32 -15.46
N TRP A 60 29.86 4.76 -15.68
CA TRP A 60 30.35 6.10 -15.39
C TRP A 60 30.19 7.07 -16.57
N LEU A 61 29.53 6.65 -17.66
CA LEU A 61 29.27 7.47 -18.83
C LEU A 61 28.69 8.87 -18.52
N PRO A 62 27.71 9.05 -17.61
CA PRO A 62 27.20 10.39 -17.29
C PRO A 62 28.28 11.30 -16.68
N HIS A 63 29.16 10.75 -15.85
CA HIS A 63 30.26 11.51 -15.24
C HIS A 63 31.29 11.87 -16.29
N ALA A 64 31.68 10.90 -17.12
CA ALA A 64 32.64 11.13 -18.20
C ALA A 64 32.12 12.15 -19.21
N ALA A 65 30.83 12.07 -19.59
CA ALA A 65 30.22 13.02 -20.51
C ALA A 65 30.20 14.44 -19.95
N LEU A 66 29.81 14.61 -18.68
CA LEU A 66 29.80 15.92 -18.02
C LEU A 66 31.19 16.48 -17.86
N THR A 67 32.19 15.66 -17.51
CA THR A 67 33.59 16.06 -17.40
C THR A 67 34.16 16.48 -18.77
N ALA A 68 33.93 15.67 -19.82
CA ALA A 68 34.37 15.99 -21.18
C ALA A 68 33.71 17.28 -21.67
N PHE A 69 32.41 17.47 -21.42
CA PHE A 69 31.69 18.69 -21.76
C PHE A 69 32.25 19.92 -21.03
N THR A 70 32.57 19.75 -19.74
CA THR A 70 33.23 20.83 -18.96
C THR A 70 34.56 21.24 -19.56
N PHE A 71 35.43 20.28 -19.90
CA PHE A 71 36.70 20.57 -20.53
C PHE A 71 36.53 21.21 -21.92
N PHE A 72 35.52 20.80 -22.69
CA PHE A 72 35.20 21.42 -23.96
C PHE A 72 34.82 22.90 -23.79
N LEU A 73 33.91 23.23 -22.84
CA LEU A 73 33.53 24.61 -22.56
C LEU A 73 34.70 25.45 -22.03
N MET A 74 35.58 24.88 -21.20
CA MET A 74 36.82 25.51 -20.76
C MET A 74 37.73 25.84 -21.94
N PHE A 75 37.93 24.90 -22.86
CA PHE A 75 38.76 25.10 -24.04
C PHE A 75 38.20 26.24 -24.92
N VAL A 76 36.89 26.23 -25.20
CA VAL A 76 36.23 27.31 -25.97
C VAL A 76 36.36 28.66 -25.27
N SER A 77 36.23 28.71 -23.94
CA SER A 77 36.39 29.95 -23.18
C SER A 77 37.81 30.50 -23.21
N LEU A 78 38.80 29.61 -23.11
CA LEU A 78 40.23 29.99 -23.22
C LEU A 78 40.58 30.52 -24.62
N GLU A 79 40.06 29.87 -25.66
CA GLU A 79 40.31 30.27 -27.06
C GLU A 79 39.66 31.62 -27.37
N SER A 80 38.43 31.87 -26.86
CA SER A 80 37.67 33.10 -27.14
C SER A 80 38.21 34.36 -26.46
N GLN A 81 38.75 34.24 -25.24
CA GLN A 81 39.12 35.39 -24.42
C GLN A 81 40.65 35.56 -24.27
N GLY A 82 41.39 34.46 -24.35
CA GLY A 82 42.85 34.46 -24.18
C GLY A 82 43.35 34.91 -22.79
N GLY A 83 44.60 34.71 -22.52
CA GLY A 83 45.28 35.26 -21.33
C GLY A 83 44.71 34.90 -19.96
N PRO A 84 45.02 35.65 -18.91
CA PRO A 84 44.56 35.37 -17.55
C PRO A 84 43.03 35.49 -17.36
N GLY A 85 42.39 36.39 -18.15
CA GLY A 85 40.92 36.57 -18.13
C GLY A 85 40.20 35.34 -18.63
N GLY A 86 40.68 34.73 -19.73
CA GLY A 86 40.12 33.49 -20.26
C GLY A 86 40.25 32.31 -19.29
N LEU A 87 41.36 32.23 -18.53
CA LEU A 87 41.54 31.22 -17.50
C LEU A 87 40.56 31.41 -16.33
N ALA A 88 40.36 32.66 -15.89
CA ALA A 88 39.42 32.98 -14.83
C ALA A 88 37.96 32.57 -15.21
N LEU A 89 37.55 32.92 -16.45
CA LEU A 89 36.27 32.55 -17.00
C LEU A 89 36.11 31.02 -17.14
N ALA A 90 37.15 30.34 -17.63
CA ALA A 90 37.14 28.87 -17.71
C ALA A 90 36.95 28.21 -16.35
N LEU A 91 37.56 28.73 -15.27
CA LEU A 91 37.38 28.23 -13.93
C LEU A 91 35.96 28.54 -13.39
N LEU A 92 35.40 29.73 -13.65
CA LEU A 92 34.04 30.08 -13.29
C LEU A 92 32.97 29.16 -13.94
N ILE A 93 33.29 28.60 -15.11
CA ILE A 93 32.48 27.61 -15.82
C ILE A 93 32.67 26.21 -15.22
N ALA A 94 33.93 25.81 -15.01
CA ALA A 94 34.28 24.44 -14.62
C ALA A 94 33.84 24.09 -13.19
N VAL A 95 34.03 25.00 -12.25
CA VAL A 95 33.74 24.75 -10.83
C VAL A 95 32.25 24.42 -10.60
N PRO A 96 31.27 25.20 -11.10
CA PRO A 96 29.86 24.84 -10.95
C PRO A 96 29.53 23.52 -11.63
N LEU A 97 29.97 23.28 -12.88
CA LEU A 97 29.66 22.07 -13.62
C LEU A 97 30.16 20.81 -12.92
N LEU A 98 31.41 20.78 -12.48
CA LEU A 98 31.98 19.62 -11.76
C LEU A 98 31.36 19.44 -10.41
N THR A 99 30.97 20.52 -9.71
CA THR A 99 30.27 20.47 -8.41
C THR A 99 28.90 19.84 -8.55
N THR A 100 28.24 19.90 -9.72
CA THR A 100 26.94 19.22 -9.93
C THR A 100 27.00 17.72 -9.66
N MET A 101 28.16 17.09 -9.83
CA MET A 101 28.35 15.65 -9.59
C MET A 101 28.15 15.28 -8.12
N PHE A 102 28.45 16.20 -7.20
CA PHE A 102 28.49 15.92 -5.77
C PHE A 102 27.47 16.73 -4.96
N ARG A 103 27.28 18.01 -5.30
CA ARG A 103 26.43 18.97 -4.57
C ARG A 103 25.59 19.78 -5.56
N PRO A 104 24.46 19.23 -6.03
CA PRO A 104 23.71 19.82 -7.15
C PRO A 104 23.20 21.24 -6.86
N ILE A 105 22.60 21.50 -5.69
CA ILE A 105 22.06 22.82 -5.34
C ILE A 105 23.21 23.82 -5.11
N GLY A 106 24.28 23.40 -4.44
CA GLY A 106 25.49 24.21 -4.29
C GLY A 106 26.14 24.60 -5.62
N ALA A 107 26.11 23.69 -6.59
CA ALA A 107 26.58 23.95 -7.94
C ALA A 107 25.79 25.08 -8.65
N TRP A 108 24.47 25.08 -8.45
CA TRP A 108 23.64 26.15 -8.96
C TRP A 108 23.98 27.50 -8.31
N TRP A 109 24.16 27.56 -6.97
CA TRP A 109 24.62 28.77 -6.29
C TRP A 109 25.97 29.26 -6.79
N LEU A 110 26.91 28.35 -7.05
CA LEU A 110 28.20 28.69 -7.65
C LEU A 110 28.04 29.24 -9.06
N SER A 111 27.11 28.70 -9.87
CA SER A 111 26.81 29.19 -11.19
C SER A 111 26.17 30.58 -11.18
N VAL A 112 25.26 30.85 -10.22
CA VAL A 112 24.66 32.18 -9.98
C VAL A 112 25.75 33.16 -9.57
N GLY A 113 26.64 32.79 -8.66
CA GLY A 113 27.78 33.60 -8.25
C GLY A 113 28.73 33.91 -9.44
N ALA A 114 29.00 32.91 -10.28
CA ALA A 114 29.78 33.10 -11.49
C ALA A 114 29.10 34.09 -12.46
N THR A 115 27.77 34.02 -12.62
CA THR A 115 26.99 34.97 -13.41
C THR A 115 27.09 36.40 -12.91
N VAL A 116 26.96 36.59 -11.57
CA VAL A 116 27.12 37.92 -10.96
C VAL A 116 28.52 38.46 -11.19
N LEU A 117 29.56 37.65 -10.99
CA LEU A 117 30.94 38.04 -11.21
C LEU A 117 31.18 38.43 -12.67
N THR A 118 30.73 37.61 -13.61
CA THR A 118 30.88 37.95 -15.06
C THR A 118 30.10 39.20 -15.40
N GLY A 119 28.85 39.37 -14.93
CA GLY A 119 28.04 40.56 -15.19
C GLY A 119 28.64 41.87 -14.64
N VAL A 120 29.40 41.80 -13.55
CA VAL A 120 30.05 42.98 -12.93
C VAL A 120 31.40 43.27 -13.58
N PHE A 121 32.22 42.24 -13.86
CA PHE A 121 33.62 42.41 -14.29
C PHE A 121 33.83 42.38 -15.81
N THR A 122 32.86 41.89 -16.60
CA THR A 122 32.96 41.82 -18.06
C THR A 122 32.10 42.86 -18.75
N VAL A 123 31.78 43.98 -18.05
CA VAL A 123 31.00 45.11 -18.57
C VAL A 123 31.54 45.69 -19.87
N GLU A 124 32.83 45.55 -20.13
CA GLU A 124 33.49 46.08 -21.34
C GLU A 124 33.48 45.09 -22.54
N SER A 125 33.10 43.83 -22.31
CA SER A 125 33.08 42.82 -23.38
C SER A 125 31.65 42.67 -23.93
N TRP A 126 31.47 43.00 -25.20
CA TRP A 126 30.22 42.86 -25.95
C TRP A 126 29.85 41.39 -26.06
N SER A 127 28.84 40.95 -25.30
CA SER A 127 28.28 39.58 -25.36
C SER A 127 26.79 39.64 -25.66
N SER A 128 26.32 38.86 -26.61
CA SER A 128 24.90 38.70 -26.95
C SER A 128 24.09 38.05 -25.83
N THR A 129 24.76 37.49 -24.83
CA THR A 129 24.18 36.70 -23.74
C THR A 129 24.33 37.35 -22.36
N TYR A 130 24.70 38.64 -22.28
CA TYR A 130 24.89 39.37 -21.03
C TYR A 130 23.65 39.17 -20.08
N PRO A 131 23.82 38.93 -18.77
CA PRO A 131 25.04 39.00 -17.94
C PRO A 131 25.97 37.78 -17.98
N TRP A 132 25.64 36.79 -18.76
CA TRP A 132 26.54 35.65 -19.01
C TRP A 132 27.52 35.95 -20.17
N THR A 133 28.59 35.20 -20.23
CA THR A 133 29.31 34.98 -21.49
C THR A 133 28.58 33.87 -22.26
N ASP A 134 28.79 33.70 -23.55
CA ASP A 134 28.14 32.66 -24.36
C ASP A 134 28.42 31.27 -23.82
N THR A 135 29.66 30.95 -23.46
CA THR A 135 30.02 29.69 -22.79
C THR A 135 29.49 29.58 -21.38
N GLY A 136 29.41 30.70 -20.63
CA GLY A 136 28.86 30.80 -19.30
C GLY A 136 27.35 30.52 -19.27
N PHE A 137 26.60 31.00 -20.27
CA PHE A 137 25.18 30.73 -20.39
C PHE A 137 24.91 29.22 -20.66
N VAL A 138 25.66 28.61 -21.58
CA VAL A 138 25.54 27.17 -21.85
C VAL A 138 25.89 26.35 -20.60
N ALA A 139 26.92 26.77 -19.86
CA ALA A 139 27.28 26.13 -18.60
C ALA A 139 26.14 26.25 -17.54
N HIS A 140 25.57 27.47 -17.38
CA HIS A 140 24.45 27.70 -16.46
C HIS A 140 23.22 26.87 -16.84
N LEU A 141 22.84 26.80 -18.11
CA LEU A 141 21.77 25.93 -18.60
C LEU A 141 22.04 24.46 -18.28
N THR A 142 23.29 24.02 -18.45
CA THR A 142 23.69 22.63 -18.15
C THR A 142 23.54 22.33 -16.62
N VAL A 143 24.03 23.25 -15.78
CA VAL A 143 23.86 23.16 -14.32
C VAL A 143 22.39 23.09 -13.98
N LEU A 144 21.57 24.01 -14.51
CA LEU A 144 20.13 24.04 -14.27
C LEU A 144 19.44 22.73 -14.69
N ALA A 145 19.76 22.21 -15.88
CA ALA A 145 19.22 20.96 -16.40
C ALA A 145 19.61 19.76 -15.53
N VAL A 146 20.88 19.63 -15.15
CA VAL A 146 21.38 18.53 -14.31
C VAL A 146 20.77 18.57 -12.92
N VAL A 147 20.65 19.77 -12.34
CA VAL A 147 20.03 19.93 -10.99
C VAL A 147 18.54 19.65 -11.06
N ALA A 148 17.82 20.18 -12.06
CA ALA A 148 16.40 19.91 -12.27
C ALA A 148 16.11 18.41 -12.45
N ALA A 149 16.98 17.69 -13.17
CA ALA A 149 16.85 16.24 -13.33
C ALA A 149 17.03 15.45 -12.02
N ARG A 150 17.62 16.07 -10.98
CA ARG A 150 17.99 15.41 -9.71
C ARG A 150 17.22 15.92 -8.48
N THR A 151 16.50 17.04 -8.62
CA THR A 151 15.75 17.69 -7.55
C THR A 151 14.25 17.65 -7.82
N ARG A 152 13.42 18.03 -6.85
CA ARG A 152 11.96 18.14 -7.04
C ARG A 152 11.65 19.26 -8.02
N ALA A 153 10.55 19.13 -8.78
CA ALA A 153 10.12 20.13 -9.77
C ALA A 153 9.95 21.54 -9.15
N ARG A 154 9.50 21.62 -7.91
CA ARG A 154 9.38 22.86 -7.16
C ARG A 154 10.73 23.56 -7.00
N VAL A 155 11.76 22.84 -6.57
CA VAL A 155 13.13 23.37 -6.39
C VAL A 155 13.67 23.91 -7.72
N ALA A 156 13.44 23.17 -8.79
CA ALA A 156 13.85 23.60 -10.15
C ALA A 156 13.14 24.88 -10.57
N ALA A 157 11.84 25.01 -10.28
CA ALA A 157 11.08 26.23 -10.55
C ALA A 157 11.56 27.44 -9.71
N GLU A 158 11.85 27.23 -8.43
CA GLU A 158 12.43 28.25 -7.54
C GLU A 158 13.80 28.74 -8.03
N MET A 159 14.67 27.81 -8.46
CA MET A 159 15.96 28.14 -9.03
C MET A 159 15.82 28.96 -10.34
N TRP A 160 14.88 28.56 -11.20
CA TRP A 160 14.62 29.30 -12.42
C TRP A 160 14.09 30.71 -12.15
N LEU A 161 13.16 30.87 -11.22
CA LEU A 161 12.62 32.19 -10.84
C LEU A 161 13.72 33.11 -10.33
N LEU A 162 14.64 32.61 -9.50
CA LEU A 162 15.78 33.39 -9.01
C LEU A 162 16.76 33.73 -10.12
N THR A 163 17.01 32.82 -11.05
CA THR A 163 17.84 33.09 -12.25
C THR A 163 17.19 34.15 -13.14
N ALA A 164 15.87 34.06 -13.36
CA ALA A 164 15.12 35.05 -14.12
C ALA A 164 15.14 36.42 -13.44
N ALA A 165 14.92 36.46 -12.12
CA ALA A 165 15.05 37.70 -11.35
C ALA A 165 16.43 38.32 -11.45
N LEU A 166 17.49 37.52 -11.39
CA LEU A 166 18.86 37.98 -11.58
C LEU A 166 19.06 38.57 -12.97
N ALA A 167 18.61 37.91 -14.04
CA ALA A 167 18.68 38.41 -15.41
C ALA A 167 17.97 39.76 -15.57
N LEU A 168 16.79 39.92 -14.93
CA LEU A 168 16.04 41.19 -14.95
C LEU A 168 16.76 42.32 -14.17
N VAL A 169 17.48 41.99 -13.08
CA VAL A 169 18.33 43.00 -12.38
C VAL A 169 19.43 43.58 -13.28
N PHE A 170 19.98 42.76 -14.15
CA PHE A 170 21.00 43.19 -15.12
C PHE A 170 20.41 43.79 -16.42
N GLN A 171 19.07 43.72 -16.60
CA GLN A 171 18.39 44.20 -17.81
C GLN A 171 18.69 45.67 -18.18
N PRO A 172 18.78 46.65 -17.25
CA PRO A 172 19.13 48.03 -17.65
C PRO A 172 20.49 48.16 -18.33
N LEU A 173 21.44 47.30 -17.97
CA LEU A 173 22.77 47.26 -18.56
C LEU A 173 22.78 46.47 -19.89
N SER A 174 21.91 45.49 -20.06
CA SER A 174 21.84 44.62 -21.21
C SER A 174 21.56 45.36 -22.52
N GLY A 175 20.70 46.38 -22.47
CA GLY A 175 20.40 47.22 -23.63
C GLY A 175 21.63 47.99 -24.20
N MET A 176 22.62 48.27 -23.36
CA MET A 176 23.87 48.88 -23.78
C MET A 176 24.78 47.90 -24.56
N TYR A 177 24.59 46.60 -24.34
CA TYR A 177 25.43 45.53 -24.94
C TYR A 177 24.70 44.76 -26.05
N GLY A 178 23.47 45.17 -26.45
CA GLY A 178 22.72 44.52 -27.51
C GLY A 178 22.25 43.12 -27.17
N SER A 179 22.17 42.77 -25.87
CA SER A 179 21.67 41.47 -25.40
C SER A 179 20.20 41.57 -25.00
N ASP A 180 19.48 40.45 -25.13
CA ASP A 180 18.07 40.34 -24.72
C ASP A 180 17.90 39.28 -23.62
N PRO A 181 17.81 39.67 -22.34
CA PRO A 181 17.66 38.73 -21.24
C PRO A 181 16.34 37.89 -21.32
N PHE A 182 15.34 38.38 -22.03
CA PHE A 182 14.09 37.61 -22.20
C PHE A 182 14.28 36.36 -23.02
N ILE A 183 15.16 36.40 -24.03
CA ILE A 183 15.52 35.20 -24.82
C ILE A 183 16.21 34.18 -23.92
N MET A 184 17.11 34.62 -23.05
CA MET A 184 17.85 33.73 -22.12
C MET A 184 16.89 33.10 -21.07
N ILE A 185 15.97 33.90 -20.52
CA ILE A 185 14.94 33.45 -19.62
C ILE A 185 14.02 32.43 -20.32
N PHE A 186 13.63 32.71 -21.57
CA PHE A 186 12.80 31.80 -22.35
C PHE A 186 13.49 30.48 -22.64
N LEU A 187 14.76 30.51 -23.12
CA LEU A 187 15.52 29.31 -23.40
C LEU A 187 15.70 28.44 -22.13
N SER A 188 15.99 29.08 -21.00
CA SER A 188 16.14 28.37 -19.74
C SER A 188 14.80 27.75 -19.27
N ALA A 189 13.67 28.42 -19.48
CA ALA A 189 12.33 27.87 -19.21
C ALA A 189 12.02 26.65 -20.09
N VAL A 190 12.37 26.71 -21.38
CA VAL A 190 12.17 25.59 -22.31
C VAL A 190 13.00 24.38 -21.85
N VAL A 191 14.29 24.58 -21.57
CA VAL A 191 15.15 23.49 -21.09
C VAL A 191 14.58 22.86 -19.81
N LEU A 192 14.19 23.68 -18.85
CA LEU A 192 13.60 23.20 -17.60
C LEU A 192 12.30 22.44 -17.81
N SER A 193 11.43 22.96 -18.69
CA SER A 193 10.16 22.32 -19.04
C SER A 193 10.38 20.94 -19.66
N VAL A 194 11.32 20.83 -20.59
CA VAL A 194 11.68 19.55 -21.23
C VAL A 194 12.22 18.56 -20.20
N VAL A 195 13.15 18.99 -19.34
CA VAL A 195 13.71 18.11 -18.29
C VAL A 195 12.64 17.65 -17.33
N SER A 196 11.76 18.57 -16.89
CA SER A 196 10.66 18.25 -15.98
C SER A 196 9.64 17.31 -16.61
N ALA A 197 9.28 17.52 -17.88
CA ALA A 197 8.37 16.64 -18.62
C ALA A 197 8.95 15.23 -18.78
N VAL A 198 10.21 15.11 -19.22
CA VAL A 198 10.89 13.81 -19.36
C VAL A 198 10.95 13.07 -18.01
N ARG A 199 11.22 13.80 -16.94
CA ARG A 199 11.24 13.21 -15.59
C ARG A 199 9.85 12.75 -15.15
N GLY A 200 8.82 13.59 -15.33
CA GLY A 200 7.43 13.24 -15.01
C GLY A 200 6.98 12.00 -15.77
N LEU A 201 7.26 11.91 -17.06
CA LEU A 201 6.97 10.73 -17.88
C LEU A 201 7.67 9.47 -17.38
N ARG A 202 8.93 9.58 -16.97
CA ARG A 202 9.69 8.43 -16.41
C ARG A 202 9.09 7.98 -15.08
N GLN A 203 8.75 8.92 -14.21
CA GLN A 203 8.13 8.62 -12.91
C GLN A 203 6.76 7.96 -13.09
N SER A 204 5.90 8.53 -13.93
CA SER A 204 4.59 7.95 -14.22
C SER A 204 4.68 6.52 -14.80
N ARG A 205 5.64 6.27 -15.71
CA ARG A 205 5.87 4.91 -16.23
C ARG A 205 6.31 3.93 -15.14
N GLN A 206 7.12 4.36 -14.20
CA GLN A 206 7.55 3.51 -13.08
C GLN A 206 6.39 3.19 -12.13
N GLU A 207 5.53 4.18 -11.83
CA GLU A 207 4.34 4.00 -11.01
C GLU A 207 3.35 3.03 -11.67
N VAL A 208 3.08 3.20 -12.97
CA VAL A 208 2.22 2.28 -13.72
C VAL A 208 2.79 0.86 -13.74
N ALA A 209 4.09 0.71 -13.99
CA ALA A 209 4.73 -0.61 -13.97
C ALA A 209 4.64 -1.29 -12.59
N ALA A 210 4.79 -0.53 -11.51
CA ALA A 210 4.64 -1.04 -10.15
C ALA A 210 3.18 -1.47 -9.86
N GLN A 211 2.18 -0.67 -10.29
CA GLN A 211 0.77 -1.02 -10.14
C GLN A 211 0.38 -2.27 -10.94
N VAL A 212 0.87 -2.40 -12.18
CA VAL A 212 0.64 -3.60 -13.00
C VAL A 212 1.21 -4.84 -12.32
N ALA A 213 2.42 -4.77 -11.76
CA ALA A 213 3.03 -5.89 -11.06
C ALA A 213 2.20 -6.34 -9.83
N VAL A 214 1.68 -5.40 -9.04
CA VAL A 214 0.80 -5.71 -7.88
C VAL A 214 -0.49 -6.34 -8.35
N THR A 215 -1.13 -5.77 -9.39
CA THR A 215 -2.39 -6.30 -9.93
C THR A 215 -2.23 -7.73 -10.48
N GLU A 216 -1.10 -8.04 -11.10
CA GLU A 216 -0.82 -9.39 -11.65
C GLU A 216 -0.67 -10.43 -10.54
N VAL A 217 0.02 -10.08 -9.44
CA VAL A 217 0.12 -10.94 -8.26
C VAL A 217 -1.26 -11.23 -7.65
N GLU A 218 -2.09 -10.19 -7.51
CA GLU A 218 -3.45 -10.36 -6.97
C GLU A 218 -4.33 -11.21 -7.88
N ARG A 219 -4.25 -11.03 -9.21
CA ARG A 219 -4.97 -11.86 -10.19
C ARG A 219 -4.57 -13.31 -10.08
N THR A 220 -3.27 -13.60 -10.06
CA THR A 220 -2.77 -14.97 -9.93
C THR A 220 -3.27 -15.61 -8.63
N ARG A 221 -3.26 -14.86 -7.53
CA ARG A 221 -3.79 -15.36 -6.25
C ARG A 221 -5.29 -15.68 -6.32
N ARG A 222 -6.09 -14.80 -6.95
CA ARG A 222 -7.54 -15.03 -7.15
C ARG A 222 -7.80 -16.27 -8.00
N THR A 223 -7.11 -16.40 -9.14
CA THR A 223 -7.24 -17.57 -10.01
C THR A 223 -6.94 -18.87 -9.26
N LEU A 224 -5.88 -18.91 -8.44
CA LEU A 224 -5.55 -20.09 -7.64
C LEU A 224 -6.63 -20.42 -6.59
N LEU A 225 -7.25 -19.41 -5.98
CA LEU A 225 -8.35 -19.61 -5.03
C LEU A 225 -9.61 -20.10 -5.74
N GLU A 226 -9.95 -19.54 -6.89
CA GLU A 226 -11.09 -19.96 -7.72
C GLU A 226 -10.91 -21.40 -8.20
N GLU A 227 -9.71 -21.77 -8.66
CA GLU A 227 -9.38 -23.13 -9.07
C GLU A 227 -9.52 -24.13 -7.91
N ARG A 228 -8.97 -23.79 -6.72
CA ARG A 228 -9.12 -24.61 -5.51
C ARG A 228 -10.59 -24.81 -5.14
N THR A 229 -11.40 -23.77 -5.23
CA THR A 229 -12.82 -23.83 -4.92
C THR A 229 -13.57 -24.70 -5.92
N THR A 230 -13.22 -24.63 -7.20
CA THR A 230 -13.81 -25.45 -8.27
C THR A 230 -13.45 -26.92 -8.09
N ILE A 231 -12.17 -27.23 -7.89
CA ILE A 231 -11.70 -28.60 -7.63
C ILE A 231 -12.38 -29.18 -6.38
N ALA A 232 -12.52 -28.38 -5.31
CA ALA A 232 -13.19 -28.81 -4.09
C ALA A 232 -14.66 -29.18 -4.32
N ARG A 233 -15.38 -28.42 -5.18
CA ARG A 233 -16.78 -28.75 -5.55
C ARG A 233 -16.84 -30.04 -6.38
N GLU A 234 -16.02 -30.15 -7.42
CA GLU A 234 -16.00 -31.33 -8.28
C GLU A 234 -15.68 -32.62 -7.50
N LEU A 235 -14.67 -32.53 -6.60
CA LEU A 235 -14.36 -33.64 -5.71
C LEU A 235 -15.52 -33.98 -4.77
N HIS A 236 -16.22 -32.95 -4.24
CA HIS A 236 -17.39 -33.19 -3.39
C HIS A 236 -18.49 -33.91 -4.13
N ASP A 237 -18.86 -33.45 -5.32
CA ASP A 237 -19.96 -33.99 -6.09
C ASP A 237 -19.68 -35.44 -6.52
N VAL A 238 -18.46 -35.71 -6.97
CA VAL A 238 -18.05 -37.08 -7.39
C VAL A 238 -17.99 -38.03 -6.16
N VAL A 239 -17.28 -37.65 -5.10
CA VAL A 239 -17.09 -38.53 -3.95
C VAL A 239 -18.40 -38.70 -3.16
N ALA A 240 -19.17 -37.62 -2.97
CA ALA A 240 -20.45 -37.72 -2.28
C ALA A 240 -21.45 -38.60 -3.02
N HIS A 241 -21.47 -38.52 -4.36
CA HIS A 241 -22.31 -39.40 -5.20
C HIS A 241 -21.90 -40.86 -5.01
N HIS A 242 -20.62 -41.22 -5.18
CA HIS A 242 -20.14 -42.58 -5.05
C HIS A 242 -20.38 -43.15 -3.64
N MET A 243 -20.10 -42.36 -2.58
CA MET A 243 -20.36 -42.84 -1.19
C MET A 243 -21.85 -43.06 -0.92
N SER A 244 -22.72 -42.22 -1.46
CA SER A 244 -24.17 -42.37 -1.34
C SER A 244 -24.65 -43.65 -2.08
N VAL A 245 -24.13 -43.92 -3.27
CA VAL A 245 -24.45 -45.14 -4.02
C VAL A 245 -23.97 -46.40 -3.27
N ILE A 246 -22.76 -46.37 -2.70
CA ILE A 246 -22.23 -47.47 -1.88
C ILE A 246 -23.09 -47.71 -0.66
N ALA A 247 -23.50 -46.67 0.05
CA ALA A 247 -24.37 -46.76 1.24
C ALA A 247 -25.74 -47.44 0.90
N ILE A 248 -26.36 -46.96 -0.20
CA ILE A 248 -27.67 -47.50 -0.67
C ILE A 248 -27.50 -48.97 -1.12
N GLN A 249 -26.45 -49.31 -1.86
CA GLN A 249 -26.21 -50.68 -2.29
C GLN A 249 -25.94 -51.62 -1.11
N ALA A 250 -25.15 -51.16 -0.10
CA ALA A 250 -24.90 -51.95 1.09
C ALA A 250 -26.17 -52.17 1.93
N GLU A 251 -27.07 -51.19 1.96
CA GLU A 251 -28.38 -51.34 2.64
C GLU A 251 -29.32 -52.32 1.88
N ALA A 252 -29.33 -52.27 0.56
CA ALA A 252 -30.20 -53.12 -0.25
C ALA A 252 -29.67 -54.56 -0.43
N ALA A 253 -28.38 -54.81 -0.24
CA ALA A 253 -27.75 -56.10 -0.54
C ALA A 253 -28.33 -57.28 0.28
N PRO A 254 -28.57 -57.14 1.61
CA PRO A 254 -29.18 -58.25 2.38
C PRO A 254 -30.57 -58.67 1.94
N TYR A 255 -31.39 -57.77 1.39
CA TYR A 255 -32.73 -58.03 0.93
C TYR A 255 -32.80 -58.78 -0.42
N ARG A 256 -31.65 -58.97 -1.11
CA ARG A 256 -31.57 -59.68 -2.40
C ARG A 256 -31.24 -61.15 -2.20
N VAL A 257 -31.01 -61.62 -0.98
CA VAL A 257 -30.68 -63.00 -0.67
C VAL A 257 -31.76 -63.58 0.24
N GLU A 258 -32.30 -64.75 -0.13
CA GLU A 258 -33.24 -65.47 0.78
C GLU A 258 -32.46 -66.02 1.99
N ASN A 259 -32.86 -65.69 3.23
CA ASN A 259 -32.20 -66.05 4.46
C ASN A 259 -30.69 -65.68 4.53
N PRO A 260 -30.35 -64.40 4.49
CA PRO A 260 -28.94 -63.95 4.50
C PRO A 260 -28.26 -64.41 5.79
N PRO A 261 -27.02 -64.97 5.73
CA PRO A 261 -26.23 -65.23 6.91
C PRO A 261 -26.00 -63.98 7.76
N GLU A 262 -26.04 -64.14 9.07
CA GLU A 262 -25.88 -62.98 10.02
C GLU A 262 -24.55 -62.26 9.82
N GLU A 263 -23.46 -62.95 9.50
CA GLU A 263 -22.14 -62.37 9.15
C GLU A 263 -22.20 -61.49 7.88
N LEU A 264 -22.99 -61.85 6.88
CA LEU A 264 -23.17 -61.05 5.68
C LEU A 264 -23.91 -59.76 5.94
N THR A 265 -25.00 -59.84 6.72
CA THR A 265 -25.78 -58.68 7.13
C THR A 265 -24.95 -57.68 7.97
N LYS A 266 -24.12 -58.23 8.89
CA LYS A 266 -23.20 -57.43 9.68
C LYS A 266 -22.12 -56.75 8.82
N SER A 267 -21.58 -57.47 7.84
CA SER A 267 -20.59 -56.91 6.91
C SER A 267 -21.15 -55.75 6.09
N PHE A 268 -22.36 -55.86 5.55
CA PHE A 268 -22.98 -54.75 4.80
C PHE A 268 -23.37 -53.58 5.70
N SER A 269 -23.75 -53.79 6.98
CA SER A 269 -23.99 -52.70 7.91
C SER A 269 -22.70 -51.91 8.19
N ILE A 270 -21.56 -52.56 8.34
CA ILE A 270 -20.24 -51.92 8.50
C ILE A 270 -19.84 -51.11 7.24
N ILE A 271 -20.06 -51.65 6.04
CA ILE A 271 -19.78 -50.93 4.79
C ILE A 271 -20.64 -49.68 4.71
N ARG A 272 -21.94 -49.76 5.01
CA ARG A 272 -22.85 -48.61 5.02
C ARG A 272 -22.39 -47.55 6.03
N GLU A 273 -22.06 -47.98 7.25
CA GLU A 273 -21.58 -47.06 8.30
C GLU A 273 -20.30 -46.33 7.89
N ASN A 274 -19.32 -47.05 7.31
CA ASN A 274 -18.08 -46.45 6.80
C ASN A 274 -18.35 -45.46 5.66
N ALA A 275 -19.28 -45.73 4.75
CA ALA A 275 -19.64 -44.83 3.70
C ALA A 275 -20.28 -43.53 4.22
N VAL A 276 -21.13 -43.60 5.25
CA VAL A 276 -21.75 -42.44 5.91
C VAL A 276 -20.70 -41.63 6.70
N ILE A 277 -19.77 -42.30 7.37
CA ILE A 277 -18.64 -41.64 8.05
C ILE A 277 -17.78 -40.89 7.07
N ALA A 278 -17.40 -41.53 5.96
CA ALA A 278 -16.58 -40.91 4.93
C ALA A 278 -17.27 -39.67 4.30
N LEU A 279 -18.58 -39.74 4.05
CA LEU A 279 -19.39 -38.59 3.61
C LEU A 279 -19.37 -37.44 4.62
N THR A 280 -19.46 -37.76 5.90
CA THR A 280 -19.45 -36.76 6.97
C THR A 280 -18.08 -36.09 7.10
N GLU A 281 -17.01 -36.87 7.03
CA GLU A 281 -15.66 -36.34 7.05
C GLU A 281 -15.34 -35.48 5.82
N LEU A 282 -15.76 -35.91 4.62
CA LEU A 282 -15.61 -35.12 3.40
C LEU A 282 -16.31 -33.76 3.52
N ARG A 283 -17.56 -33.75 4.00
CA ARG A 283 -18.31 -32.50 4.27
C ARG A 283 -17.61 -31.62 5.29
N ARG A 284 -16.97 -32.21 6.29
CA ARG A 284 -16.22 -31.49 7.32
C ARG A 284 -14.96 -30.85 6.74
N VAL A 285 -14.17 -31.57 5.95
CA VAL A 285 -12.93 -31.05 5.32
C VAL A 285 -13.26 -29.92 4.33
N LEU A 286 -14.31 -30.07 3.54
CA LEU A 286 -14.77 -29.05 2.59
C LEU A 286 -15.51 -27.89 3.25
N GLY A 287 -16.12 -28.11 4.41
CA GLY A 287 -16.72 -27.07 5.22
C GLY A 287 -15.68 -26.10 5.77
N VAL A 288 -14.49 -26.55 6.11
CA VAL A 288 -13.36 -25.71 6.52
C VAL A 288 -12.90 -24.83 5.34
N VAL A 289 -12.84 -25.36 4.13
CA VAL A 289 -12.50 -24.59 2.92
C VAL A 289 -13.60 -23.57 2.54
N ARG A 290 -14.87 -23.88 2.88
CA ARG A 290 -16.01 -22.98 2.64
C ARG A 290 -16.18 -21.87 3.71
N ALA A 291 -15.72 -22.10 4.93
CA ALA A 291 -15.93 -21.16 6.03
C ALA A 291 -15.15 -19.85 5.84
N GLU A 292 -14.10 -19.84 5.03
CA GLU A 292 -13.33 -18.63 4.73
C GLU A 292 -13.90 -17.77 3.59
N ASP A 293 -14.73 -18.33 2.66
CA ASP A 293 -15.06 -17.63 1.41
C ASP A 293 -16.55 -17.58 0.99
N TYR A 294 -17.50 -18.17 1.72
CA TYR A 294 -18.87 -18.23 1.23
C TYR A 294 -19.84 -17.29 1.96
N GLN A 295 -19.89 -16.05 1.51
CA GLN A 295 -21.12 -15.26 1.51
C GLN A 295 -21.71 -15.36 0.10
N ALA A 296 -22.80 -16.11 -0.07
CA ALA A 296 -23.64 -15.98 -1.25
C ALA A 296 -24.16 -14.53 -1.29
N PRO A 297 -23.96 -13.80 -2.41
CA PRO A 297 -24.31 -12.38 -2.48
C PRO A 297 -25.78 -12.04 -2.26
N ASP A 298 -26.67 -13.02 -2.36
CA ASP A 298 -28.13 -12.82 -2.37
C ASP A 298 -28.89 -13.47 -1.19
N ALA A 299 -28.22 -14.09 -0.21
CA ALA A 299 -28.91 -14.59 0.99
C ALA A 299 -29.00 -13.48 2.05
N PRO A 300 -30.19 -13.25 2.65
CA PRO A 300 -30.29 -12.27 3.75
C PRO A 300 -29.34 -12.66 4.88
N GLN A 301 -28.51 -11.71 5.28
CA GLN A 301 -27.52 -11.93 6.34
C GLN A 301 -28.23 -12.17 7.67
N PRO A 302 -27.82 -13.19 8.46
CA PRO A 302 -28.46 -13.47 9.72
C PRO A 302 -28.28 -12.32 10.73
N THR A 303 -29.31 -12.06 11.48
CA THR A 303 -29.39 -11.03 12.52
C THR A 303 -29.58 -11.64 13.90
N LEU A 304 -29.58 -10.81 14.94
CA LEU A 304 -29.90 -11.27 16.30
C LEU A 304 -31.37 -11.79 16.45
N ALA A 305 -32.26 -11.45 15.52
CA ALA A 305 -33.60 -12.02 15.46
C ALA A 305 -33.58 -13.51 15.08
N ASP A 306 -32.53 -13.99 14.41
CA ASP A 306 -32.37 -15.41 14.03
C ASP A 306 -31.78 -16.29 15.17
N LEU A 307 -31.47 -15.71 16.33
CA LEU A 307 -30.85 -16.45 17.44
C LEU A 307 -31.76 -17.61 17.96
N ASP A 308 -33.07 -17.46 17.90
CA ASP A 308 -33.97 -18.54 18.31
C ASP A 308 -33.80 -19.79 17.45
N ARG A 309 -33.66 -19.60 16.15
CA ARG A 309 -33.39 -20.68 15.19
C ARG A 309 -32.01 -21.31 15.44
N LEU A 310 -30.99 -20.48 15.71
CA LEU A 310 -29.67 -20.99 16.06
C LEU A 310 -29.67 -21.85 17.32
N VAL A 311 -30.33 -21.38 18.39
CA VAL A 311 -30.43 -22.10 19.64
C VAL A 311 -31.24 -23.41 19.46
N ALA A 312 -32.32 -23.42 18.67
CA ALA A 312 -33.07 -24.61 18.34
C ALA A 312 -32.20 -25.66 17.63
N ASN A 313 -31.46 -25.26 16.61
CA ASN A 313 -30.56 -26.16 15.87
C ASN A 313 -29.45 -26.77 16.75
N VAL A 314 -28.94 -25.99 17.70
CA VAL A 314 -27.88 -26.45 18.61
C VAL A 314 -28.46 -27.39 19.67
N ARG A 315 -29.71 -27.18 20.10
CA ARG A 315 -30.44 -28.12 20.98
C ARG A 315 -30.73 -29.46 20.29
N GLU A 316 -31.15 -29.43 19.03
CA GLU A 316 -31.28 -30.64 18.20
C GLU A 316 -29.97 -31.42 18.05
N ALA A 317 -28.84 -30.69 18.02
CA ALA A 317 -27.51 -31.29 18.01
C ALA A 317 -27.06 -31.82 19.39
N GLY A 318 -27.90 -31.74 20.42
CA GLY A 318 -27.68 -32.33 21.74
C GLY A 318 -27.03 -31.41 22.78
N LEU A 319 -26.95 -30.09 22.54
CA LEU A 319 -26.47 -29.12 23.52
C LEU A 319 -27.65 -28.48 24.29
N ASP A 320 -27.64 -28.60 25.61
CA ASP A 320 -28.59 -27.89 26.45
C ASP A 320 -28.19 -26.41 26.55
N VAL A 321 -29.01 -25.52 25.96
CA VAL A 321 -28.72 -24.09 25.88
C VAL A 321 -29.85 -23.26 26.46
N GLU A 322 -29.52 -22.42 27.43
CA GLU A 322 -30.40 -21.38 27.95
C GLU A 322 -30.05 -20.03 27.28
N ARG A 323 -31.06 -19.28 26.81
CA ARG A 323 -30.89 -17.95 26.27
C ARG A 323 -31.55 -16.90 27.12
N THR A 324 -30.84 -15.82 27.43
CA THR A 324 -31.35 -14.67 28.18
C THR A 324 -31.06 -13.38 27.39
N VAL A 325 -32.08 -12.53 27.24
CA VAL A 325 -31.91 -11.19 26.64
C VAL A 325 -32.29 -10.16 27.69
N THR A 326 -31.42 -9.19 27.92
CA THR A 326 -31.60 -8.13 28.90
C THR A 326 -31.51 -6.74 28.26
N GLY A 327 -32.21 -5.78 28.85
CA GLY A 327 -32.29 -4.41 28.33
C GLY A 327 -33.39 -4.23 27.26
N ALA A 328 -33.55 -3.00 26.78
CA ALA A 328 -34.52 -2.68 25.74
C ALA A 328 -33.90 -3.05 24.35
N VAL A 329 -34.51 -4.03 23.70
CA VAL A 329 -34.13 -4.43 22.34
C VAL A 329 -34.29 -3.23 21.40
N ARG A 330 -33.26 -2.90 20.64
CA ARG A 330 -33.26 -1.81 19.69
C ARG A 330 -32.59 -2.26 18.39
N GLU A 331 -32.84 -1.55 17.31
CA GLU A 331 -32.14 -1.76 16.03
C GLU A 331 -30.67 -1.43 16.20
N LEU A 332 -29.83 -2.31 15.67
CA LEU A 332 -28.38 -2.16 15.67
C LEU A 332 -27.87 -2.07 14.22
N PRO A 333 -26.73 -1.44 14.01
CA PRO A 333 -26.10 -1.47 12.70
C PRO A 333 -25.89 -2.91 12.20
N GLN A 334 -26.19 -3.18 10.94
CA GLN A 334 -26.15 -4.51 10.33
C GLN A 334 -24.84 -5.26 10.60
N GLY A 335 -23.68 -4.55 10.54
CA GLY A 335 -22.38 -5.13 10.87
C GLY A 335 -22.24 -5.59 12.31
N VAL A 336 -22.90 -4.91 13.26
CA VAL A 336 -22.92 -5.30 14.68
C VAL A 336 -23.77 -6.54 14.86
N GLU A 337 -24.98 -6.58 14.28
CA GLU A 337 -25.89 -7.74 14.37
C GLU A 337 -25.27 -9.01 13.79
N LEU A 338 -24.69 -8.90 12.58
CA LEU A 338 -24.03 -10.02 11.94
C LEU A 338 -22.84 -10.54 12.76
N SER A 339 -22.00 -9.63 13.26
CA SER A 339 -20.84 -10.01 14.07
C SER A 339 -21.27 -10.67 15.38
N ALA A 340 -22.27 -10.11 16.06
CA ALA A 340 -22.85 -10.68 17.28
C ALA A 340 -23.40 -12.09 17.04
N TYR A 341 -24.18 -12.28 15.97
CA TYR A 341 -24.71 -13.59 15.58
C TYR A 341 -23.57 -14.60 15.33
N ARG A 342 -22.54 -14.23 14.57
CA ARG A 342 -21.40 -15.09 14.25
C ARG A 342 -20.56 -15.44 15.47
N ILE A 343 -20.37 -14.52 16.40
CA ILE A 343 -19.66 -14.79 17.67
C ILE A 343 -20.41 -15.82 18.50
N ILE A 344 -21.72 -15.66 18.65
CA ILE A 344 -22.54 -16.62 19.39
C ILE A 344 -22.53 -18.00 18.71
N GLN A 345 -22.67 -18.03 17.38
CA GLN A 345 -22.63 -19.26 16.60
C GLN A 345 -21.30 -20.01 16.79
N GLU A 346 -20.17 -19.31 16.72
CA GLU A 346 -18.84 -19.91 16.89
C GLU A 346 -18.63 -20.39 18.34
N ALA A 347 -19.06 -19.61 19.33
CA ALA A 347 -18.97 -19.99 20.73
C ALA A 347 -19.78 -21.26 21.03
N LEU A 348 -21.02 -21.38 20.53
CA LEU A 348 -21.86 -22.58 20.69
C LEU A 348 -21.27 -23.77 19.91
N SER A 349 -20.73 -23.56 18.73
CA SER A 349 -20.01 -24.60 17.95
C SER A 349 -18.78 -25.12 18.71
N ASN A 350 -18.05 -24.22 19.36
CA ASN A 350 -16.91 -24.60 20.20
C ASN A 350 -17.35 -25.40 21.42
N THR A 351 -18.48 -25.03 22.03
CA THR A 351 -19.06 -25.80 23.16
C THR A 351 -19.44 -27.23 22.75
N LEU A 352 -20.12 -27.40 21.61
CA LEU A 352 -20.45 -28.72 21.05
C LEU A 352 -19.22 -29.58 20.81
N ARG A 353 -18.14 -28.95 20.35
CA ARG A 353 -16.87 -29.63 19.98
C ARG A 353 -16.02 -29.96 21.19
N HIS A 354 -15.88 -29.02 22.13
CA HIS A 354 -14.92 -29.07 23.22
C HIS A 354 -15.46 -29.43 24.57
N ALA A 355 -16.82 -29.30 24.77
CA ALA A 355 -17.48 -29.62 26.00
C ALA A 355 -18.73 -30.49 25.77
N PRO A 356 -18.61 -31.73 25.23
CA PRO A 356 -19.74 -32.59 24.96
C PRO A 356 -20.55 -32.88 26.23
N GLY A 357 -21.89 -32.73 26.13
CA GLY A 357 -22.83 -32.94 27.24
C GLY A 357 -22.87 -31.82 28.29
N ALA A 358 -22.12 -30.74 28.10
CA ALA A 358 -22.21 -29.56 28.97
C ALA A 358 -23.53 -28.79 28.72
N ALA A 359 -24.00 -28.06 29.74
CA ALA A 359 -25.01 -27.02 29.52
C ALA A 359 -24.32 -25.70 29.13
N ALA A 360 -24.97 -24.92 28.30
CA ALA A 360 -24.49 -23.59 27.88
C ALA A 360 -25.54 -22.51 28.21
N ARG A 361 -25.04 -21.30 28.42
CA ARG A 361 -25.89 -20.11 28.60
C ARG A 361 -25.41 -19.02 27.66
N VAL A 362 -26.36 -18.42 26.93
CA VAL A 362 -26.14 -17.28 26.00
C VAL A 362 -26.88 -16.09 26.59
N GLU A 363 -26.16 -15.03 26.89
CA GLU A 363 -26.70 -13.77 27.39
C GLU A 363 -26.42 -12.67 26.35
N VAL A 364 -27.50 -11.95 25.97
CA VAL A 364 -27.42 -10.77 25.10
C VAL A 364 -27.94 -9.57 25.87
N SER A 365 -27.10 -8.57 26.06
CA SER A 365 -27.41 -7.41 26.90
C SER A 365 -27.43 -6.14 26.09
N TYR A 366 -28.57 -5.52 25.93
CA TYR A 366 -28.67 -4.17 25.31
C TYR A 366 -28.47 -3.13 26.40
N VAL A 367 -27.27 -2.51 26.40
CA VAL A 367 -26.90 -1.52 27.42
C VAL A 367 -26.71 -0.14 26.81
N LEU A 368 -26.71 0.91 27.66
CA LEU A 368 -26.37 2.25 27.23
C LEU A 368 -24.92 2.26 26.69
N GLY A 369 -24.77 2.61 25.42
CA GLY A 369 -23.48 2.68 24.75
C GLY A 369 -23.03 1.44 23.97
N GLY A 370 -23.79 0.31 24.00
CA GLY A 370 -23.37 -0.86 23.25
C GLY A 370 -24.22 -2.11 23.40
N LEU A 371 -23.64 -3.20 22.90
CA LEU A 371 -24.18 -4.56 22.98
C LEU A 371 -23.19 -5.44 23.75
N GLY A 372 -23.64 -6.05 24.81
CA GLY A 372 -22.93 -7.09 25.57
C GLY A 372 -23.35 -8.48 25.11
N LEU A 373 -22.41 -9.37 24.92
CA LEU A 373 -22.61 -10.78 24.63
C LEU A 373 -21.84 -11.61 25.64
N ARG A 374 -22.45 -12.64 26.18
CA ARG A 374 -21.77 -13.58 27.08
C ARG A 374 -22.24 -14.99 26.77
N VAL A 375 -21.29 -15.87 26.47
CA VAL A 375 -21.56 -17.28 26.26
C VAL A 375 -20.68 -18.07 27.22
N VAL A 376 -21.36 -18.86 28.09
CA VAL A 376 -20.69 -19.66 29.11
C VAL A 376 -21.15 -21.11 28.96
N ASN A 377 -20.23 -22.04 28.97
CA ASN A 377 -20.53 -23.45 29.09
C ASN A 377 -19.92 -24.06 30.35
N GLY A 378 -20.60 -25.07 30.89
CA GLY A 378 -20.07 -25.88 31.98
C GLY A 378 -18.98 -26.85 31.55
N PRO A 379 -18.41 -27.63 32.50
CA PRO A 379 -17.43 -28.65 32.22
C PRO A 379 -17.99 -29.77 31.33
N PRO A 380 -17.16 -30.42 30.50
CA PRO A 380 -17.58 -31.54 29.66
C PRO A 380 -18.04 -32.71 30.52
N ARG A 381 -19.16 -33.32 30.15
CA ARG A 381 -19.69 -34.52 30.80
C ARG A 381 -19.42 -35.82 30.05
N GLY A 382 -18.75 -35.69 28.87
CA GLY A 382 -18.39 -36.81 28.01
C GLY A 382 -16.88 -36.82 27.66
N LEU A 383 -16.47 -37.87 26.96
CA LEU A 383 -15.09 -38.00 26.49
C LEU A 383 -14.77 -36.87 25.47
N VAL A 384 -13.87 -35.99 25.84
CA VAL A 384 -13.34 -34.97 24.93
C VAL A 384 -12.36 -35.66 23.98
N LYS A 385 -12.73 -35.76 22.69
CA LYS A 385 -11.80 -36.22 21.65
C LYS A 385 -10.81 -35.08 21.34
N PRO A 386 -9.48 -35.36 21.32
CA PRO A 386 -8.52 -34.38 20.87
C PRO A 386 -8.89 -33.91 19.44
N SER A 387 -9.26 -32.67 19.28
CA SER A 387 -9.54 -32.09 17.95
C SER A 387 -8.28 -31.40 17.47
N PRO A 388 -7.70 -31.82 16.33
CA PRO A 388 -6.60 -31.12 15.70
C PRO A 388 -7.13 -29.86 14.98
N GLY A 389 -7.66 -28.90 15.72
CA GLY A 389 -8.17 -27.61 15.23
C GLY A 389 -7.36 -26.50 15.86
N ALA A 390 -6.45 -25.94 15.11
CA ALA A 390 -5.68 -24.79 15.53
C ALA A 390 -6.60 -23.61 15.83
N GLY A 391 -6.81 -23.21 17.06
CA GLY A 391 -7.31 -21.96 17.66
C GLY A 391 -7.87 -20.82 16.81
N HIS A 392 -8.25 -21.08 15.55
CA HIS A 392 -8.69 -20.07 14.59
C HIS A 392 -10.06 -19.46 14.95
N GLY A 393 -10.93 -20.23 15.62
CA GLY A 393 -12.25 -19.73 16.02
C GLY A 393 -12.18 -18.56 17.00
N ILE A 394 -11.37 -18.67 18.04
CA ILE A 394 -11.15 -17.58 19.02
C ILE A 394 -10.46 -16.38 18.37
N ALA A 395 -9.44 -16.62 17.55
CA ALA A 395 -8.73 -15.54 16.82
C ALA A 395 -9.67 -14.79 15.89
N GLY A 396 -10.52 -15.50 15.13
CA GLY A 396 -11.51 -14.88 14.25
C GLY A 396 -12.62 -14.12 14.98
N MET A 397 -13.01 -14.56 16.20
CA MET A 397 -13.93 -13.79 17.05
C MET A 397 -13.26 -12.48 17.51
N ARG A 398 -12.03 -12.52 18.00
CA ARG A 398 -11.29 -11.31 18.43
C ARG A 398 -11.12 -10.30 17.30
N GLU A 399 -10.78 -10.77 16.11
CA GLU A 399 -10.63 -9.91 14.94
C GLU A 399 -11.94 -9.20 14.56
N ARG A 400 -13.07 -9.91 14.54
CA ARG A 400 -14.39 -9.33 14.31
C ARG A 400 -14.78 -8.28 15.36
N VAL A 401 -14.50 -8.55 16.63
CA VAL A 401 -14.76 -7.60 17.73
C VAL A 401 -13.89 -6.36 17.59
N ALA A 402 -12.61 -6.53 17.27
CA ALA A 402 -11.66 -5.42 17.05
C ALA A 402 -12.08 -4.52 15.87
N MET A 403 -12.59 -5.09 14.77
CA MET A 403 -13.12 -4.29 13.64
C MET A 403 -14.27 -3.37 14.02
N LEU A 404 -15.03 -3.71 15.09
CA LEU A 404 -16.13 -2.91 15.62
C LEU A 404 -15.71 -2.06 16.83
N SER A 405 -14.41 -1.93 17.08
CA SER A 405 -13.86 -1.23 18.25
C SER A 405 -14.38 -1.75 19.57
N GLY A 406 -14.72 -3.03 19.62
CA GLY A 406 -15.20 -3.73 20.79
C GLY A 406 -14.09 -4.38 21.60
N GLU A 407 -14.44 -4.91 22.76
CA GLU A 407 -13.56 -5.64 23.66
C GLU A 407 -14.05 -7.08 23.82
N MET A 408 -13.14 -8.04 23.87
CA MET A 408 -13.42 -9.46 24.06
C MET A 408 -12.47 -10.05 25.11
N THR A 409 -13.05 -10.77 26.05
CA THR A 409 -12.34 -11.64 27.00
C THR A 409 -12.84 -13.07 26.84
N ASP A 410 -11.93 -14.02 26.93
CA ASP A 410 -12.24 -15.43 26.87
C ASP A 410 -11.31 -16.23 27.79
N GLY A 411 -11.83 -17.29 28.41
CA GLY A 411 -11.03 -18.12 29.30
C GLY A 411 -11.80 -19.19 30.04
N PRO A 412 -11.11 -20.08 30.77
CA PRO A 412 -11.74 -21.08 31.63
C PRO A 412 -12.43 -20.41 32.82
N THR A 413 -13.58 -20.98 33.22
CA THR A 413 -14.30 -20.59 34.44
C THR A 413 -13.77 -21.38 35.65
N GLU A 414 -14.02 -20.89 36.87
CA GLU A 414 -13.64 -21.57 38.12
C GLU A 414 -14.25 -22.95 38.24
N ASP A 415 -15.42 -23.18 37.65
CA ASP A 415 -16.15 -24.45 37.64
C ASP A 415 -15.65 -25.42 36.55
N GLY A 416 -14.56 -25.12 35.85
CA GLY A 416 -13.99 -25.96 34.79
C GLY A 416 -14.71 -25.88 33.44
N GLY A 417 -15.57 -24.90 33.27
CA GLY A 417 -16.19 -24.53 31.99
C GLY A 417 -15.34 -23.55 31.19
N TYR A 418 -15.99 -22.87 30.23
CA TYR A 418 -15.35 -21.82 29.41
C TYR A 418 -16.32 -20.66 29.20
N GLU A 419 -15.78 -19.45 29.20
CA GLU A 419 -16.53 -18.22 28.99
C GLU A 419 -15.96 -17.41 27.85
N VAL A 420 -16.86 -16.88 27.03
CA VAL A 420 -16.57 -15.82 26.03
C VAL A 420 -17.45 -14.64 26.38
N SER A 421 -16.83 -13.49 26.66
CA SER A 421 -17.52 -12.24 26.96
C SER A 421 -17.07 -11.16 26.00
N VAL A 422 -18.02 -10.45 25.40
CA VAL A 422 -17.80 -9.45 24.36
C VAL A 422 -18.60 -8.20 24.65
N PHE A 423 -18.01 -7.05 24.46
CA PHE A 423 -18.70 -5.77 24.41
C PHE A 423 -18.43 -5.06 23.09
N ILE A 424 -19.49 -4.68 22.39
CA ILE A 424 -19.40 -3.94 21.12
C ILE A 424 -20.01 -2.55 21.35
N PRO A 425 -19.23 -1.46 21.26
CA PRO A 425 -19.75 -0.12 21.41
C PRO A 425 -20.66 0.23 20.22
N VAL A 426 -21.84 0.74 20.51
CA VAL A 426 -22.76 1.27 19.51
C VAL A 426 -23.04 2.71 19.89
N PRO A 427 -22.56 3.69 19.10
CA PRO A 427 -22.83 5.09 19.34
C PRO A 427 -24.36 5.30 19.42
N GLY A 428 -24.83 5.82 20.53
CA GLY A 428 -26.24 6.21 20.64
C GLY A 428 -26.55 7.30 19.62
N GLU A 429 -27.66 7.20 18.91
CA GLU A 429 -28.18 8.35 18.18
C GLU A 429 -28.29 9.52 19.17
N ARG A 430 -27.57 10.59 18.89
CA ARG A 430 -27.78 11.86 19.60
C ARG A 430 -29.18 12.32 19.25
N ALA A 431 -30.05 12.30 20.27
CA ALA A 431 -31.38 12.89 20.20
C ALA A 431 -31.29 14.39 19.86
#